data_0d341f977ab5288e9cb91e277857ce8d
#
_entry.id   0d341f977ab5288e9cb91e277857ce8d
#
_cell.length_a   1.000
_cell.length_b   1.000
_cell.length_c   1.000
_cell.angle_alpha   90.00
_cell.angle_beta   90.00
_cell.angle_gamma   90.00
#
_symmetry.space_group_name_H-M   'P 1'
#
loop_
_entity.id
_entity.type
_entity.pdbx_description
1 polymer ?
#
loop_
_entity_poly.entity_id
_entity_poly.type
_entity_poly.pdbx_seq_one_letter_code
_entity_poly.pdbx_strand_id
1 'polypeptide(L)'
;MHHQLERLGPSGFQDLAQALAIKTCSAQVQALGSGRDGGRDMVFNGILTWPREGDTPGQVWDGTTVFQVKHKERVSDRPETNASWLWGHVRGELEKWADPASKRGQVPNYLVIVTNVPLTPTPESGGLAVLNANIQKFINDLDDASRDVGSGSERKAKQASMSRLRDWLIWDGNQVDKMLLAYPDIRRAFPSFLTAADVLANLAQFTDKLPLDELKPGLTKHARASLVSDGMVFFDEAGSTTSPGARIEDVAIDLPVTLEANENQERVFKYVLERGERVLKPRLGLHPRKRHIVLAGGPGNGKTTVSKFLVHIYRAAFFEGSAEPGTQQAEIIAKTRQTLARLKCTMPMNRRWPIRIDLPEYVAEGGLSEDSTMLRWISKKVSDRLDSGTVMPRALDSWMKQWPWFVVLA
;
A
#
# COMPACT_ATOMS: atom_id res chain seq x y z
N MET A 1 -1.72 7.41 -13.35
CA MET A 1 -1.40 6.19 -12.57
C MET A 1 -2.29 6.25 -11.35
N HIS A 2 -3.16 5.25 -11.14
CA HIS A 2 -4.04 5.23 -9.97
C HIS A 2 -3.41 4.33 -8.90
N HIS A 3 -3.31 4.83 -7.68
CA HIS A 3 -2.84 4.05 -6.54
C HIS A 3 -3.97 3.14 -6.04
N GLN A 4 -3.66 1.89 -5.75
CA GLN A 4 -4.66 0.93 -5.26
C GLN A 4 -4.88 1.14 -3.75
N LEU A 5 -5.62 2.19 -3.40
CA LEU A 5 -5.85 2.63 -2.02
C LEU A 5 -6.58 1.59 -1.17
N GLU A 6 -7.42 0.76 -1.79
CA GLU A 6 -8.15 -0.32 -1.13
C GLU A 6 -7.23 -1.38 -0.51
N ARG A 7 -6.03 -1.55 -1.08
CA ARG A 7 -5.05 -2.55 -0.61
C ARG A 7 -4.33 -2.17 0.68
N LEU A 8 -4.39 -0.92 1.10
CA LEU A 8 -3.78 -0.48 2.36
C LEU A 8 -4.44 -1.10 3.58
N GLY A 9 -5.69 -1.51 3.44
CA GLY A 9 -6.55 -1.89 4.56
C GLY A 9 -6.92 -0.69 5.44
N PRO A 10 -7.82 -0.86 6.41
CA PRO A 10 -8.31 0.26 7.22
C PRO A 10 -7.21 1.02 7.94
N SER A 11 -6.30 0.33 8.64
CA SER A 11 -5.21 0.97 9.39
C SER A 11 -4.20 1.68 8.50
N GLY A 12 -3.78 1.04 7.39
CA GLY A 12 -2.81 1.65 6.48
C GLY A 12 -3.40 2.86 5.75
N PHE A 13 -4.70 2.83 5.44
CA PHE A 13 -5.38 3.99 4.85
C PHE A 13 -5.56 5.11 5.87
N GLN A 14 -5.81 4.80 7.14
CA GLN A 14 -5.85 5.79 8.21
C GLN A 14 -4.49 6.46 8.39
N ASP A 15 -3.39 5.70 8.42
CA ASP A 15 -2.03 6.26 8.51
C ASP A 15 -1.73 7.19 7.32
N LEU A 16 -2.17 6.81 6.11
CA LEU A 16 -2.03 7.65 4.92
C LEU A 16 -2.82 8.96 5.05
N ALA A 17 -4.08 8.87 5.47
CA ALA A 17 -4.94 10.04 5.67
C ALA A 17 -4.34 10.99 6.70
N GLN A 18 -3.77 10.46 7.79
CA GLN A 18 -3.06 11.25 8.81
C GLN A 18 -1.84 11.98 8.24
N ALA A 19 -1.00 11.26 7.47
CA ALA A 19 0.17 11.87 6.85
C ALA A 19 -0.22 13.00 5.87
N LEU A 20 -1.26 12.78 5.08
CA LEU A 20 -1.80 13.79 4.17
C LEU A 20 -2.39 15.00 4.92
N ALA A 21 -3.17 14.78 5.99
CA ALA A 21 -3.75 15.85 6.78
C ALA A 21 -2.67 16.71 7.45
N ILE A 22 -1.65 16.08 8.04
CA ILE A 22 -0.51 16.78 8.64
C ILE A 22 0.23 17.61 7.58
N LYS A 23 0.43 17.06 6.39
CA LYS A 23 1.16 17.74 5.31
C LYS A 23 0.40 18.91 4.70
N THR A 24 -0.91 18.74 4.51
CA THR A 24 -1.73 19.70 3.75
C THR A 24 -2.39 20.75 4.64
N CYS A 25 -2.69 20.40 5.90
CA CYS A 25 -3.41 21.28 6.80
C CYS A 25 -2.48 21.92 7.83
N SER A 26 -1.91 21.11 8.73
CA SER A 26 -1.03 21.59 9.78
C SER A 26 -0.32 20.44 10.49
N ALA A 27 0.94 20.67 10.89
CA ALA A 27 1.66 19.75 11.77
C ALA A 27 1.01 19.60 13.17
N GLN A 28 0.05 20.46 13.51
CA GLN A 28 -0.70 20.40 14.79
C GLN A 28 -1.95 19.51 14.69
N VAL A 29 -2.23 18.89 13.55
CA VAL A 29 -3.29 17.88 13.44
C VAL A 29 -2.94 16.73 14.37
N GLN A 30 -3.80 16.47 15.34
CA GLN A 30 -3.64 15.38 16.29
C GLN A 30 -4.27 14.10 15.74
N ALA A 31 -3.43 13.11 15.47
CA ALA A 31 -3.89 11.77 15.16
C ALA A 31 -4.37 11.07 16.43
N LEU A 32 -5.59 10.53 16.40
CA LEU A 32 -6.16 9.75 17.50
C LEU A 32 -5.93 8.26 17.19
N GLY A 33 -5.47 7.50 18.19
CA GLY A 33 -5.18 6.07 18.02
C GLY A 33 -6.44 5.22 17.91
N SER A 34 -6.29 3.94 17.58
CA SER A 34 -7.36 2.95 17.56
C SER A 34 -7.89 2.71 18.98
N GLY A 35 -8.96 3.37 19.37
CA GLY A 35 -9.60 3.24 20.66
C GLY A 35 -11.02 3.83 20.65
N ARG A 36 -11.58 4.09 21.81
CA ARG A 36 -12.85 4.83 21.94
C ARG A 36 -12.59 6.33 21.78
N ASP A 37 -12.38 6.76 20.54
CA ASP A 37 -12.04 8.13 20.13
C ASP A 37 -13.27 9.03 19.87
N GLY A 38 -14.47 8.52 20.11
CA GLY A 38 -15.71 9.21 19.80
C GLY A 38 -15.98 9.32 18.30
N GLY A 39 -15.35 8.47 17.46
CA GLY A 39 -15.49 8.46 16.01
C GLY A 39 -14.69 9.58 15.33
N ARG A 40 -13.58 9.96 15.90
CA ARG A 40 -12.65 10.95 15.39
C ARG A 40 -11.32 10.28 15.10
N ASP A 41 -10.90 10.25 13.85
CA ASP A 41 -9.59 9.70 13.49
C ASP A 41 -8.48 10.73 13.68
N MET A 42 -8.80 12.00 13.43
CA MET A 42 -7.91 13.14 13.69
C MET A 42 -8.71 14.36 14.11
N VAL A 43 -8.09 15.24 14.89
CA VAL A 43 -8.66 16.51 15.34
C VAL A 43 -7.65 17.62 15.17
N PHE A 44 -8.14 18.77 14.73
CA PHE A 44 -7.40 20.01 14.70
C PHE A 44 -8.24 21.13 15.32
N ASN A 45 -7.62 21.96 16.17
CA ASN A 45 -8.26 23.14 16.75
C ASN A 45 -7.45 24.36 16.32
N GLY A 46 -8.08 25.25 15.55
CA GLY A 46 -7.43 26.44 15.06
C GLY A 46 -7.96 26.88 13.70
N ILE A 47 -7.14 27.64 12.99
CA ILE A 47 -7.49 28.20 11.68
C ILE A 47 -6.90 27.32 10.58
N LEU A 48 -7.77 26.80 9.71
CA LEU A 48 -7.39 26.16 8.45
C LEU A 48 -7.77 27.05 7.29
N THR A 49 -6.84 27.22 6.35
CA THR A 49 -7.07 28.00 5.13
C THR A 49 -7.06 27.05 3.94
N TRP A 50 -8.16 27.00 3.23
CA TRP A 50 -8.29 26.28 1.98
C TRP A 50 -8.07 27.25 0.83
N PRO A 51 -6.98 27.13 0.05
CA PRO A 51 -6.72 28.04 -1.07
C PRO A 51 -7.80 27.88 -2.15
N ARG A 52 -7.99 28.93 -2.93
CA ARG A 52 -8.84 28.88 -4.10
C ARG A 52 -8.31 27.86 -5.11
N GLU A 53 -9.14 26.94 -5.57
CA GLU A 53 -8.79 25.94 -6.57
C GLU A 53 -9.79 26.04 -7.75
N GLY A 54 -9.31 26.52 -8.89
CA GLY A 54 -10.16 26.81 -10.05
C GLY A 54 -11.24 27.85 -9.73
N ASP A 55 -12.50 27.49 -9.94
CA ASP A 55 -13.64 28.34 -9.63
C ASP A 55 -14.15 28.23 -8.19
N THR A 56 -13.60 27.29 -7.39
CA THR A 56 -13.95 27.15 -5.97
C THR A 56 -13.30 28.26 -5.16
N PRO A 57 -14.09 29.13 -4.48
CA PRO A 57 -13.54 30.18 -3.66
C PRO A 57 -12.73 29.60 -2.50
N GLY A 58 -11.66 30.30 -2.12
CA GLY A 58 -10.90 29.98 -0.91
C GLY A 58 -11.78 30.12 0.34
N GLN A 59 -11.55 29.25 1.32
CA GLN A 59 -12.30 29.23 2.58
C GLN A 59 -11.35 29.32 3.77
N VAL A 60 -11.83 29.91 4.84
CA VAL A 60 -11.13 29.97 6.14
C VAL A 60 -12.04 29.32 7.18
N TRP A 61 -11.56 28.23 7.77
CA TRP A 61 -12.22 27.52 8.85
C TRP A 61 -11.56 27.88 10.18
N ASP A 62 -12.32 28.44 11.09
CA ASP A 62 -11.86 28.79 12.44
C ASP A 62 -12.67 28.01 13.46
N GLY A 63 -12.00 27.08 14.15
CA GLY A 63 -12.63 26.21 15.14
C GLY A 63 -12.10 24.78 15.14
N THR A 64 -12.93 23.88 15.65
CA THR A 64 -12.61 22.44 15.72
C THR A 64 -12.94 21.76 14.39
N THR A 65 -11.93 21.23 13.74
CA THR A 65 -12.04 20.38 12.55
C THR A 65 -11.78 18.94 12.94
N VAL A 66 -12.70 18.04 12.56
CA VAL A 66 -12.56 16.60 12.73
C VAL A 66 -12.34 15.97 11.36
N PHE A 67 -11.38 15.06 11.27
CA PHE A 67 -11.22 14.20 10.10
C PHE A 67 -11.76 12.82 10.43
N GLN A 68 -12.57 12.28 9.53
CA GLN A 68 -13.08 10.93 9.58
C GLN A 68 -12.62 10.13 8.38
N VAL A 69 -12.00 8.98 8.65
CA VAL A 69 -11.47 8.10 7.63
C VAL A 69 -12.43 6.93 7.42
N LYS A 70 -12.82 6.70 6.17
CA LYS A 70 -13.71 5.58 5.79
C LYS A 70 -13.04 4.77 4.68
N HIS A 71 -12.62 3.56 5.03
CA HIS A 71 -11.99 2.63 4.10
C HIS A 71 -12.94 1.53 3.67
N LYS A 72 -13.05 1.32 2.35
CA LYS A 72 -13.80 0.23 1.75
C LYS A 72 -12.82 -0.81 1.20
N GLU A 73 -12.90 -2.05 1.70
CA GLU A 73 -11.97 -3.13 1.30
C GLU A 73 -12.10 -3.52 -0.18
N ARG A 74 -13.31 -3.45 -0.71
CA ARG A 74 -13.60 -3.77 -2.11
C ARG A 74 -14.38 -2.62 -2.72
N VAL A 75 -13.66 -1.78 -3.46
CA VAL A 75 -14.28 -0.70 -4.24
C VAL A 75 -15.05 -1.32 -5.40
N SER A 76 -16.29 -0.88 -5.60
CA SER A 76 -17.15 -1.37 -6.68
C SER A 76 -16.84 -0.64 -7.98
N ASP A 77 -16.98 -1.33 -9.11
CA ASP A 77 -16.91 -0.72 -10.44
C ASP A 77 -18.13 0.18 -10.72
N ARG A 78 -19.18 0.09 -9.87
CA ARG A 78 -20.39 0.93 -9.98
C ARG A 78 -20.28 2.12 -9.03
N PRO A 79 -20.15 3.36 -9.56
CA PRO A 79 -19.97 4.56 -8.74
C PRO A 79 -21.10 4.80 -7.73
N GLU A 80 -22.35 4.48 -8.11
CA GLU A 80 -23.52 4.66 -7.25
C GLU A 80 -23.47 3.78 -6.00
N THR A 81 -22.99 2.54 -6.15
CA THR A 81 -22.78 1.60 -5.03
C THR A 81 -21.75 2.14 -4.04
N ASN A 82 -20.72 2.81 -4.55
CA ASN A 82 -19.67 3.41 -3.76
C ASN A 82 -20.20 4.62 -2.98
N ALA A 83 -20.92 5.51 -3.65
CA ALA A 83 -21.52 6.69 -3.03
C ALA A 83 -22.56 6.31 -1.96
N SER A 84 -23.40 5.32 -2.22
CA SER A 84 -24.41 4.82 -1.28
C SER A 84 -23.75 4.18 -0.06
N TRP A 85 -22.68 3.40 -0.25
CA TRP A 85 -21.91 2.83 0.86
C TRP A 85 -21.33 3.93 1.75
N LEU A 86 -20.69 4.93 1.15
CA LEU A 86 -20.08 6.03 1.90
C LEU A 86 -21.14 6.82 2.66
N TRP A 87 -22.28 7.12 1.99
CA TRP A 87 -23.38 7.82 2.64
C TRP A 87 -23.91 7.08 3.89
N GLY A 88 -24.08 5.76 3.80
CA GLY A 88 -24.51 4.96 4.97
C GLY A 88 -23.58 5.11 6.17
N HIS A 89 -22.26 5.15 5.94
CA HIS A 89 -21.28 5.34 7.00
C HIS A 89 -21.28 6.78 7.55
N VAL A 90 -21.30 7.77 6.67
CA VAL A 90 -21.32 9.19 7.06
C VAL A 90 -22.61 9.51 7.84
N ARG A 91 -23.75 9.05 7.32
CA ARG A 91 -25.04 9.23 7.99
C ARG A 91 -25.04 8.66 9.41
N GLY A 92 -24.55 7.42 9.59
CA GLY A 92 -24.46 6.82 10.91
C GLY A 92 -23.56 7.59 11.89
N GLU A 93 -22.54 8.31 11.40
CA GLU A 93 -21.73 9.20 12.23
C GLU A 93 -22.48 10.50 12.57
N LEU A 94 -23.15 11.11 11.60
CA LEU A 94 -23.96 12.31 11.82
C LEU A 94 -25.11 12.06 12.80
N GLU A 95 -25.80 10.91 12.69
CA GLU A 95 -26.85 10.49 13.61
C GLU A 95 -26.30 10.37 15.06
N LYS A 96 -25.13 9.78 15.24
CA LYS A 96 -24.48 9.64 16.55
C LYS A 96 -24.03 11.00 17.12
N TRP A 97 -23.61 11.93 16.30
CA TRP A 97 -23.26 13.29 16.76
C TRP A 97 -24.50 14.13 17.04
N ALA A 98 -25.57 13.94 16.26
CA ALA A 98 -26.83 14.61 16.51
C ALA A 98 -27.48 14.18 17.85
N ASP A 99 -27.26 12.95 18.28
CA ASP A 99 -27.84 12.40 19.49
C ASP A 99 -27.12 12.91 20.76
N PRO A 100 -27.77 13.76 21.60
CA PRO A 100 -27.17 14.28 22.81
C PRO A 100 -26.83 13.21 23.86
N ALA A 101 -27.50 12.03 23.81
CA ALA A 101 -27.21 10.89 24.67
C ALA A 101 -25.96 10.12 24.21
N SER A 102 -25.48 10.37 23.02
CA SER A 102 -24.28 9.75 22.46
C SER A 102 -23.04 10.21 23.22
N LYS A 103 -22.16 9.26 23.57
CA LYS A 103 -20.86 9.54 24.22
C LYS A 103 -19.79 10.08 23.27
N ARG A 104 -20.18 10.65 22.14
CA ARG A 104 -19.23 11.16 21.12
C ARG A 104 -18.64 12.53 21.40
N GLY A 105 -19.12 13.21 22.39
CA GLY A 105 -18.73 14.59 22.71
C GLY A 105 -19.39 15.62 21.81
N GLN A 106 -18.80 16.81 21.70
CA GLN A 106 -19.39 17.91 20.94
C GLN A 106 -19.24 17.70 19.44
N VAL A 107 -20.27 18.09 18.68
CA VAL A 107 -20.22 18.19 17.23
C VAL A 107 -19.10 19.15 16.81
N PRO A 108 -18.23 18.78 15.87
CA PRO A 108 -17.18 19.68 15.38
C PRO A 108 -17.76 20.88 14.62
N ASN A 109 -16.97 21.95 14.48
CA ASN A 109 -17.36 23.05 13.62
C ASN A 109 -17.21 22.70 12.14
N TYR A 110 -16.25 21.82 11.83
CA TYR A 110 -15.93 21.41 10.48
C TYR A 110 -15.61 19.92 10.40
N LEU A 111 -15.99 19.30 9.30
CA LEU A 111 -15.80 17.87 9.07
C LEU A 111 -15.05 17.63 7.77
N VAL A 112 -13.95 16.88 7.82
CA VAL A 112 -13.30 16.35 6.62
C VAL A 112 -13.53 14.84 6.56
N ILE A 113 -14.16 14.38 5.50
CA ILE A 113 -14.40 12.96 5.24
C ILE A 113 -13.31 12.48 4.27
N VAL A 114 -12.47 11.54 4.71
CA VAL A 114 -11.40 10.97 3.89
C VAL A 114 -11.77 9.54 3.53
N THR A 115 -11.76 9.21 2.24
CA THR A 115 -12.12 7.85 1.80
C THR A 115 -11.26 7.39 0.62
N ASN A 116 -11.04 6.07 0.53
CA ASN A 116 -10.41 5.46 -0.64
C ASN A 116 -11.38 5.25 -1.82
N VAL A 117 -12.66 5.54 -1.61
CA VAL A 117 -13.69 5.35 -2.63
C VAL A 117 -13.67 6.50 -3.62
N PRO A 118 -13.47 6.26 -4.93
CA PRO A 118 -13.58 7.30 -5.93
C PRO A 118 -15.06 7.69 -6.13
N LEU A 119 -15.32 8.98 -6.15
CA LEU A 119 -16.63 9.54 -6.42
C LEU A 119 -16.63 10.23 -7.80
N THR A 120 -17.74 10.14 -8.51
CA THR A 120 -17.89 10.82 -9.79
C THR A 120 -18.10 12.32 -9.56
N PRO A 121 -17.34 13.19 -10.27
CA PRO A 121 -17.44 14.64 -10.11
C PRO A 121 -18.58 15.29 -10.93
N THR A 122 -19.42 14.50 -11.63
CA THR A 122 -20.50 15.04 -12.47
C THR A 122 -21.42 15.96 -11.66
N PRO A 123 -21.64 17.21 -12.08
CA PRO A 123 -22.55 18.11 -11.40
C PRO A 123 -23.94 17.50 -11.23
N GLU A 124 -24.60 17.79 -10.13
CA GLU A 124 -25.97 17.37 -9.75
C GLU A 124 -26.20 15.86 -9.60
N SER A 125 -25.63 15.02 -10.46
CA SER A 125 -25.87 13.58 -10.50
C SER A 125 -24.66 12.72 -10.06
N GLY A 126 -23.48 13.31 -9.95
CA GLY A 126 -22.26 12.58 -9.55
C GLY A 126 -22.27 12.20 -8.07
N GLY A 127 -21.53 11.14 -7.74
CA GLY A 127 -21.46 10.64 -6.36
C GLY A 127 -21.05 11.68 -5.33
N LEU A 128 -20.18 12.63 -5.70
CA LEU A 128 -19.76 13.73 -4.83
C LEU A 128 -20.91 14.72 -4.60
N ALA A 129 -21.64 15.12 -5.66
CA ALA A 129 -22.78 16.01 -5.57
C ALA A 129 -23.91 15.38 -4.74
N VAL A 130 -24.22 14.12 -5.01
CA VAL A 130 -25.24 13.35 -4.27
C VAL A 130 -24.89 13.23 -2.79
N LEU A 131 -23.62 12.97 -2.43
CA LEU A 131 -23.19 12.88 -1.04
C LEU A 131 -23.35 14.24 -0.34
N ASN A 132 -22.91 15.33 -0.96
CA ASN A 132 -23.10 16.68 -0.42
C ASN A 132 -24.56 17.02 -0.22
N ALA A 133 -25.42 16.73 -1.21
CA ALA A 133 -26.87 16.94 -1.11
C ALA A 133 -27.48 16.12 0.04
N ASN A 134 -27.04 14.88 0.24
CA ASN A 134 -27.52 14.02 1.32
C ASN A 134 -27.12 14.54 2.70
N ILE A 135 -25.89 15.05 2.86
CA ILE A 135 -25.43 15.68 4.11
C ILE A 135 -26.26 16.94 4.38
N GLN A 136 -26.40 17.81 3.39
CA GLN A 136 -27.22 19.02 3.52
C GLN A 136 -28.66 18.72 3.85
N LYS A 137 -29.24 17.72 3.18
CA LYS A 137 -30.61 17.27 3.46
C LYS A 137 -30.75 16.74 4.89
N PHE A 138 -29.79 15.95 5.38
CA PHE A 138 -29.80 15.44 6.74
C PHE A 138 -29.86 16.60 7.76
N ILE A 139 -29.03 17.64 7.55
CA ILE A 139 -29.02 18.82 8.42
C ILE A 139 -30.35 19.57 8.32
N ASN A 140 -30.85 19.80 7.12
CA ASN A 140 -32.13 20.51 6.89
C ASN A 140 -33.33 19.73 7.47
N ASP A 141 -33.36 18.38 7.34
CA ASP A 141 -34.44 17.56 7.88
C ASP A 141 -34.51 17.63 9.43
N LEU A 142 -33.41 17.97 10.10
CA LEU A 142 -33.42 18.29 11.54
C LEU A 142 -34.02 19.67 11.82
N ASP A 143 -33.94 20.61 10.86
CA ASP A 143 -34.48 21.95 10.96
C ASP A 143 -35.99 22.01 10.61
N ASP A 144 -36.49 21.06 9.80
CA ASP A 144 -37.90 21.07 9.34
C ASP A 144 -38.86 20.55 10.42
N ALA A 145 -39.65 21.47 10.97
CA ALA A 145 -40.64 21.20 12.04
C ALA A 145 -41.83 20.34 11.57
N SER A 146 -42.02 20.13 10.28
CA SER A 146 -43.16 19.42 9.71
C SER A 146 -43.04 17.88 9.70
N ARG A 147 -41.83 17.35 9.94
CA ARG A 147 -41.56 15.90 9.93
C ARG A 147 -41.49 15.37 11.35
N ASP A 148 -42.52 14.66 11.72
CA ASP A 148 -42.70 14.10 13.06
C ASP A 148 -41.80 12.88 13.30
N VAL A 149 -40.58 13.10 13.83
CA VAL A 149 -39.67 12.05 14.25
C VAL A 149 -39.13 12.38 15.63
N GLY A 150 -39.81 11.86 16.64
CA GLY A 150 -39.42 12.01 18.06
C GLY A 150 -40.17 13.10 18.84
N SER A 151 -39.99 13.14 20.17
CA SER A 151 -40.58 14.20 21.01
C SER A 151 -39.97 15.56 20.63
N GLY A 152 -40.77 16.62 20.64
CA GLY A 152 -40.31 17.96 20.21
C GLY A 152 -39.08 18.48 21.00
N SER A 153 -38.84 18.00 22.22
CA SER A 153 -37.64 18.32 23.01
C SER A 153 -36.39 17.63 22.53
N GLU A 154 -36.47 16.35 22.13
CA GLU A 154 -35.36 15.56 21.64
C GLU A 154 -34.86 16.09 20.28
N ARG A 155 -35.81 16.47 19.43
CA ARG A 155 -35.48 17.07 18.12
C ARG A 155 -34.78 18.41 18.27
N LYS A 156 -35.26 19.29 19.13
CA LYS A 156 -34.61 20.58 19.43
C LYS A 156 -33.19 20.39 19.96
N ALA A 157 -32.96 19.34 20.75
CA ALA A 157 -31.65 19.01 21.26
C ALA A 157 -30.71 18.50 20.11
N LYS A 158 -31.20 17.67 19.20
CA LYS A 158 -30.47 17.21 18.02
C LYS A 158 -30.13 18.37 17.06
N GLN A 159 -31.07 19.24 16.80
CA GLN A 159 -30.88 20.45 16.01
C GLN A 159 -29.82 21.39 16.65
N ALA A 160 -29.93 21.66 17.95
CA ALA A 160 -28.95 22.48 18.67
C ALA A 160 -27.54 21.87 18.63
N SER A 161 -27.42 20.55 18.68
CA SER A 161 -26.13 19.86 18.52
C SER A 161 -25.56 20.06 17.11
N MET A 162 -26.35 19.81 16.08
CA MET A 162 -25.90 19.84 14.68
C MET A 162 -25.66 21.27 14.14
N SER A 163 -26.28 22.31 14.71
CA SER A 163 -26.04 23.71 14.34
C SER A 163 -24.56 24.16 14.51
N ARG A 164 -23.77 23.39 15.24
CA ARG A 164 -22.32 23.64 15.37
C ARG A 164 -21.54 23.29 14.10
N LEU A 165 -22.02 22.31 13.31
CA LEU A 165 -21.38 21.93 12.05
C LEU A 165 -21.66 23.01 10.99
N ARG A 166 -20.63 23.77 10.65
CA ARG A 166 -20.71 24.91 9.74
C ARG A 166 -20.44 24.53 8.30
N ASP A 167 -19.50 23.59 8.09
CA ASP A 167 -19.09 23.17 6.75
C ASP A 167 -18.40 21.80 6.77
N TRP A 168 -18.24 21.17 5.60
CA TRP A 168 -17.55 19.91 5.43
C TRP A 168 -16.83 19.84 4.09
N LEU A 169 -15.81 18.97 4.03
CA LEU A 169 -15.02 18.69 2.84
C LEU A 169 -14.88 17.17 2.65
N ILE A 170 -14.85 16.73 1.43
CA ILE A 170 -14.71 15.30 1.09
C ILE A 170 -13.43 15.11 0.29
N TRP A 171 -12.49 14.36 0.87
CA TRP A 171 -11.33 13.82 0.17
C TRP A 171 -11.67 12.40 -0.27
N ASP A 172 -12.17 12.29 -1.48
CA ASP A 172 -12.49 11.00 -2.09
C ASP A 172 -11.23 10.30 -2.62
N GLY A 173 -11.36 9.07 -3.11
CA GLY A 173 -10.24 8.30 -3.65
C GLY A 173 -9.48 9.02 -4.78
N ASN A 174 -10.18 9.80 -5.60
CA ASN A 174 -9.55 10.56 -6.68
C ASN A 174 -8.71 11.71 -6.13
N GLN A 175 -9.23 12.42 -5.11
CA GLN A 175 -8.48 13.51 -4.48
C GLN A 175 -7.26 12.99 -3.73
N VAL A 176 -7.41 11.89 -2.97
CA VAL A 176 -6.28 11.23 -2.29
C VAL A 176 -5.22 10.79 -3.29
N ASP A 177 -5.62 10.21 -4.42
CA ASP A 177 -4.69 9.81 -5.50
C ASP A 177 -3.92 11.01 -6.08
N LYS A 178 -4.58 12.14 -6.30
CA LYS A 178 -3.93 13.39 -6.74
C LYS A 178 -2.97 13.93 -5.68
N MET A 179 -3.34 13.87 -4.40
CA MET A 179 -2.46 14.29 -3.31
C MET A 179 -1.18 13.43 -3.25
N LEU A 180 -1.28 12.12 -3.50
CA LEU A 180 -0.11 11.24 -3.59
C LEU A 180 0.82 11.58 -4.75
N LEU A 181 0.27 12.08 -5.85
CA LEU A 181 1.08 12.59 -6.97
C LEU A 181 1.75 13.92 -6.62
N ALA A 182 1.05 14.80 -5.89
CA ALA A 182 1.55 16.10 -5.46
C ALA A 182 2.60 16.00 -4.33
N TYR A 183 2.48 14.97 -3.47
CA TYR A 183 3.36 14.75 -2.32
C TYR A 183 4.14 13.44 -2.43
N PRO A 184 5.17 13.36 -3.28
CA PRO A 184 5.92 12.14 -3.51
C PRO A 184 6.68 11.65 -2.27
N ASP A 185 7.00 12.52 -1.32
CA ASP A 185 7.58 12.18 -0.02
C ASP A 185 6.63 11.29 0.80
N ILE A 186 5.34 11.66 0.89
CA ILE A 186 4.33 10.83 1.54
C ILE A 186 4.15 9.51 0.78
N ARG A 187 3.99 9.56 -0.54
CA ARG A 187 3.82 8.37 -1.37
C ARG A 187 4.96 7.36 -1.14
N ARG A 188 6.20 7.84 -1.04
CA ARG A 188 7.39 6.99 -0.81
C ARG A 188 7.46 6.44 0.62
N ALA A 189 6.84 7.07 1.59
CA ALA A 189 6.77 6.56 2.96
C ALA A 189 5.88 5.31 3.08
N PHE A 190 5.00 5.07 2.09
CA PHE A 190 4.15 3.88 2.04
C PHE A 190 4.70 2.88 1.02
N PRO A 191 5.28 1.75 1.47
CA PRO A 191 5.90 0.76 0.59
C PRO A 191 4.98 0.24 -0.52
N SER A 192 3.68 0.22 -0.28
CA SER A 192 2.67 -0.19 -1.27
C SER A 192 2.62 0.72 -2.51
N PHE A 193 3.12 1.95 -2.41
CA PHE A 193 3.09 2.94 -3.50
C PHE A 193 4.46 3.20 -4.13
N LEU A 194 5.50 2.50 -3.67
CA LEU A 194 6.81 2.57 -4.31
C LEU A 194 6.74 2.06 -5.74
N THR A 195 7.27 2.84 -6.66
CA THR A 195 7.40 2.44 -8.06
C THR A 195 8.81 1.93 -8.32
N ALA A 196 8.99 1.13 -9.37
CA ALA A 196 10.32 0.75 -9.83
C ALA A 196 11.20 1.99 -10.11
N ALA A 197 10.60 3.06 -10.64
CA ALA A 197 11.30 4.31 -10.90
C ALA A 197 11.81 5.00 -9.62
N ASP A 198 11.04 4.95 -8.51
CA ASP A 198 11.49 5.50 -7.23
C ASP A 198 12.71 4.75 -6.69
N VAL A 199 12.68 3.43 -6.78
CA VAL A 199 13.79 2.56 -6.34
C VAL A 199 15.04 2.85 -7.19
N LEU A 200 14.87 2.90 -8.51
CA LEU A 200 15.98 3.16 -9.44
C LEU A 200 16.55 4.58 -9.32
N ALA A 201 15.68 5.59 -9.13
CA ALA A 201 16.11 6.96 -8.94
C ALA A 201 16.93 7.14 -7.64
N ASN A 202 16.56 6.41 -6.60
CA ASN A 202 17.30 6.46 -5.34
C ASN A 202 18.65 5.74 -5.44
N LEU A 203 18.68 4.58 -6.11
CA LEU A 203 19.93 3.90 -6.36
C LEU A 203 20.93 4.79 -7.12
N ALA A 204 20.45 5.56 -8.09
CA ALA A 204 21.25 6.48 -8.87
C ALA A 204 21.89 7.62 -8.03
N GLN A 205 21.24 8.07 -6.95
CA GLN A 205 21.79 9.09 -6.06
C GLN A 205 23.03 8.61 -5.27
N PHE A 206 23.16 7.30 -5.08
CA PHE A 206 24.26 6.70 -4.31
C PHE A 206 25.42 6.19 -5.17
N THR A 207 25.27 6.24 -6.48
CA THR A 207 26.31 5.83 -7.44
C THR A 207 26.97 7.06 -8.04
N ASP A 208 27.87 7.69 -7.30
CA ASP A 208 28.60 8.93 -7.68
C ASP A 208 29.35 8.90 -9.03
N LYS A 209 29.35 7.77 -9.74
CA LYS A 209 30.14 7.57 -10.96
C LYS A 209 29.33 7.11 -12.17
N LEU A 210 28.04 6.81 -12.01
CA LEU A 210 27.23 6.39 -13.15
C LEU A 210 26.29 7.50 -13.59
N PRO A 211 26.30 7.91 -14.86
CA PRO A 211 25.29 8.80 -15.41
C PRO A 211 23.91 8.22 -15.16
N LEU A 212 23.01 9.02 -14.61
CA LEU A 212 21.61 8.65 -14.31
C LEU A 212 20.90 8.03 -15.53
N ASP A 213 21.24 8.53 -16.71
CA ASP A 213 20.65 8.12 -17.98
C ASP A 213 21.06 6.70 -18.40
N GLU A 214 22.23 6.22 -17.94
CA GLU A 214 22.73 4.88 -18.23
C GLU A 214 22.34 3.86 -17.16
N LEU A 215 22.31 4.27 -15.90
CA LEU A 215 22.02 3.38 -14.77
C LEU A 215 20.57 2.89 -14.77
N LYS A 216 19.60 3.78 -14.96
CA LYS A 216 18.19 3.46 -14.92
C LYS A 216 17.75 2.45 -16.00
N PRO A 217 18.14 2.61 -17.28
CA PRO A 217 17.87 1.60 -18.30
C PRO A 217 18.52 0.26 -17.99
N GLY A 218 19.79 0.26 -17.57
CA GLY A 218 20.55 -0.97 -17.27
C GLY A 218 19.92 -1.78 -16.13
N LEU A 219 19.57 -1.15 -15.01
CA LEU A 219 18.91 -1.80 -13.89
C LEU A 219 17.51 -2.31 -14.26
N THR A 220 16.77 -1.55 -15.04
CA THR A 220 15.45 -1.99 -15.55
C THR A 220 15.62 -3.21 -16.47
N LYS A 221 16.61 -3.17 -17.37
CA LYS A 221 16.94 -4.28 -18.26
C LYS A 221 17.35 -5.53 -17.48
N HIS A 222 18.21 -5.37 -16.46
CA HIS A 222 18.59 -6.46 -15.57
C HIS A 222 17.39 -7.07 -14.86
N ALA A 223 16.55 -6.26 -14.23
CA ALA A 223 15.40 -6.75 -13.49
C ALA A 223 14.37 -7.44 -14.42
N ARG A 224 14.18 -6.91 -15.63
CA ARG A 224 13.35 -7.55 -16.67
C ARG A 224 13.92 -8.88 -17.15
N ALA A 225 15.21 -8.91 -17.45
CA ALA A 225 15.88 -10.14 -17.88
C ALA A 225 15.77 -11.22 -16.80
N SER A 226 15.98 -10.85 -15.53
CA SER A 226 15.84 -11.77 -14.40
C SER A 226 14.41 -12.27 -14.21
N LEU A 227 13.37 -11.46 -14.49
CA LEU A 227 11.99 -11.91 -14.44
C LEU A 227 11.70 -12.98 -15.49
N VAL A 228 12.30 -12.85 -16.67
CA VAL A 228 12.11 -13.77 -17.79
C VAL A 228 12.97 -15.03 -17.63
N SER A 229 14.29 -14.86 -17.40
CA SER A 229 15.26 -15.97 -17.39
C SER A 229 15.11 -16.88 -16.18
N ASP A 230 14.93 -16.30 -14.99
CA ASP A 230 14.91 -17.06 -13.75
C ASP A 230 13.53 -17.70 -13.48
N GLY A 231 12.54 -17.44 -14.35
CA GLY A 231 11.21 -18.02 -14.29
C GLY A 231 11.12 -19.45 -14.83
N MET A 232 12.23 -20.04 -15.29
CA MET A 232 12.25 -21.42 -15.79
C MET A 232 12.72 -22.40 -14.72
N VAL A 233 12.05 -23.52 -14.62
CA VAL A 233 12.44 -24.68 -13.78
C VAL A 233 12.78 -25.83 -14.72
N PHE A 234 13.99 -26.34 -14.59
CA PHE A 234 14.46 -27.51 -15.30
C PHE A 234 14.37 -28.71 -14.36
N PHE A 235 13.86 -29.81 -14.88
CA PHE A 235 13.66 -31.07 -14.12
C PHE A 235 14.81 -32.07 -14.31
N ASP A 236 15.99 -31.59 -14.71
CA ASP A 236 17.16 -32.43 -14.98
C ASP A 236 17.60 -33.26 -13.78
N GLU A 237 17.40 -32.70 -12.55
CA GLU A 237 17.65 -33.41 -11.30
C GLU A 237 16.65 -34.57 -11.03
N ALA A 238 15.53 -34.60 -11.77
CA ALA A 238 14.54 -35.68 -11.67
C ALA A 238 14.75 -36.81 -12.72
N GLY A 239 15.90 -36.81 -13.43
CA GLY A 239 16.28 -37.86 -14.35
C GLY A 239 15.65 -37.76 -15.76
N SER A 240 15.06 -36.63 -16.09
CA SER A 240 14.48 -36.37 -17.41
C SER A 240 15.39 -35.46 -18.24
N THR A 241 16.24 -36.05 -19.05
CA THR A 241 17.23 -35.33 -19.92
C THR A 241 16.59 -34.70 -21.17
N THR A 242 15.29 -34.81 -21.37
CA THR A 242 14.61 -34.38 -22.60
C THR A 242 13.40 -33.46 -22.40
N SER A 243 13.04 -33.10 -21.18
CA SER A 243 11.90 -32.22 -20.93
C SER A 243 12.26 -30.76 -21.14
N PRO A 244 11.54 -30.03 -22.01
CA PRO A 244 11.67 -28.58 -22.04
C PRO A 244 11.33 -28.06 -20.64
N GLY A 245 12.12 -27.11 -20.11
CA GLY A 245 11.87 -26.49 -18.82
C GLY A 245 10.44 -25.97 -18.73
N ALA A 246 9.83 -26.07 -17.54
CA ALA A 246 8.50 -25.53 -17.30
C ALA A 246 8.62 -24.14 -16.65
N ARG A 247 7.63 -23.30 -16.89
CA ARG A 247 7.55 -22.02 -16.21
C ARG A 247 7.18 -22.22 -14.74
N ILE A 248 7.84 -21.47 -13.86
CA ILE A 248 7.68 -21.63 -12.42
C ILE A 248 6.24 -21.36 -11.97
N GLU A 249 5.53 -20.47 -12.67
CA GLU A 249 4.13 -20.16 -12.41
C GLU A 249 3.20 -21.36 -12.67
N ASP A 250 3.57 -22.21 -13.62
CA ASP A 250 2.76 -23.37 -14.02
C ASP A 250 2.94 -24.55 -13.05
N VAL A 251 4.13 -24.65 -12.43
CA VAL A 251 4.50 -25.79 -11.56
C VAL A 251 4.48 -25.47 -10.06
N ALA A 252 4.22 -24.22 -9.69
CA ALA A 252 4.23 -23.81 -8.30
C ALA A 252 3.11 -24.47 -7.48
N ILE A 253 3.50 -25.11 -6.38
CA ILE A 253 2.61 -25.73 -5.40
C ILE A 253 2.89 -25.11 -4.04
N ASP A 254 1.85 -24.72 -3.32
CA ASP A 254 1.97 -24.17 -1.98
C ASP A 254 2.13 -25.30 -0.96
N LEU A 255 3.35 -25.49 -0.50
CA LEU A 255 3.69 -26.58 0.41
C LEU A 255 3.23 -26.28 1.84
N PRO A 256 2.74 -27.31 2.58
CA PRO A 256 2.48 -27.18 4.00
C PRO A 256 3.79 -27.05 4.76
N VAL A 257 3.84 -26.14 5.73
CA VAL A 257 4.96 -25.93 6.65
C VAL A 257 4.45 -25.91 8.08
N THR A 258 5.23 -26.48 9.00
CA THR A 258 4.94 -26.43 10.43
C THR A 258 5.73 -25.27 11.05
N LEU A 259 5.07 -24.43 11.81
CA LEU A 259 5.71 -23.33 12.54
C LEU A 259 6.20 -23.82 13.89
N GLU A 260 7.50 -23.64 14.20
CA GLU A 260 8.10 -24.07 15.48
C GLU A 260 7.36 -23.56 16.72
N ALA A 261 6.68 -22.41 16.62
CA ALA A 261 6.04 -21.77 17.78
C ALA A 261 4.74 -22.44 18.23
N ASN A 262 3.98 -23.11 17.32
CA ASN A 262 2.59 -23.49 17.61
C ASN A 262 2.18 -24.87 17.07
N GLU A 263 3.07 -25.61 16.43
CA GLU A 263 2.77 -26.87 15.69
C GLU A 263 1.66 -26.74 14.61
N ASN A 264 1.22 -25.50 14.34
CA ASN A 264 0.19 -25.25 13.34
C ASN A 264 0.76 -25.41 11.93
N GLN A 265 0.03 -26.12 11.09
CA GLN A 265 0.36 -26.20 9.67
C GLN A 265 -0.17 -24.96 8.95
N GLU A 266 0.72 -24.30 8.21
CA GLU A 266 0.38 -23.21 7.31
C GLU A 266 0.90 -23.48 5.90
N ARG A 267 0.47 -22.68 4.94
CA ARG A 267 0.95 -22.72 3.56
C ARG A 267 2.11 -21.75 3.40
N VAL A 268 3.23 -22.22 2.83
CA VAL A 268 4.50 -21.47 2.82
C VAL A 268 4.37 -20.12 2.10
N PHE A 269 3.73 -20.05 0.95
CA PHE A 269 3.58 -18.79 0.22
C PHE A 269 2.68 -17.82 0.98
N LYS A 270 1.54 -18.30 1.46
CA LYS A 270 0.63 -17.48 2.28
C LYS A 270 1.37 -16.91 3.49
N TYR A 271 2.05 -17.75 4.26
CA TYR A 271 2.78 -17.33 5.44
C TYR A 271 3.85 -16.28 5.14
N VAL A 272 4.69 -16.51 4.11
CA VAL A 272 5.80 -15.60 3.77
C VAL A 272 5.26 -14.26 3.25
N LEU A 273 4.24 -14.27 2.39
CA LEU A 273 3.66 -13.06 1.82
C LEU A 273 2.96 -12.22 2.89
N GLU A 274 2.09 -12.82 3.70
CA GLU A 274 1.41 -12.11 4.80
C GLU A 274 2.41 -11.55 5.83
N ARG A 275 3.44 -12.33 6.17
CA ARG A 275 4.50 -11.86 7.05
C ARG A 275 5.28 -10.72 6.41
N GLY A 276 5.57 -10.82 5.12
CA GLY A 276 6.22 -9.76 4.35
C GLY A 276 5.45 -8.44 4.43
N GLU A 277 4.14 -8.46 4.28
CA GLU A 277 3.29 -7.27 4.44
C GLU A 277 3.36 -6.72 5.87
N ARG A 278 3.26 -7.59 6.86
CA ARG A 278 3.25 -7.18 8.28
C ARG A 278 4.58 -6.57 8.75
N VAL A 279 5.71 -7.04 8.23
CA VAL A 279 7.05 -6.57 8.63
C VAL A 279 7.29 -5.10 8.25
N LEU A 280 6.71 -4.64 7.15
CA LEU A 280 6.88 -3.26 6.68
C LEU A 280 5.82 -2.29 7.20
N LYS A 281 4.79 -2.77 7.88
CA LYS A 281 3.79 -1.89 8.50
C LYS A 281 4.39 -1.16 9.69
N PRO A 282 4.20 0.17 9.81
CA PRO A 282 4.58 0.91 10.99
C PRO A 282 3.98 0.29 12.25
N ARG A 283 4.70 0.32 13.36
CA ARG A 283 4.20 -0.14 14.65
C ARG A 283 4.66 0.78 15.76
N LEU A 284 3.72 1.25 16.54
CA LEU A 284 3.95 1.89 17.82
C LEU A 284 4.25 0.79 18.87
N GLY A 285 5.48 0.32 18.96
CA GLY A 285 5.83 -0.71 19.93
C GLY A 285 7.34 -0.94 20.03
N LEU A 286 7.79 -1.27 21.24
CA LEU A 286 9.20 -1.40 21.60
C LEU A 286 9.92 -2.64 21.02
N HIS A 287 9.17 -3.60 20.47
CA HIS A 287 9.78 -4.83 19.96
C HIS A 287 9.80 -4.87 18.43
N PRO A 288 10.99 -4.94 17.80
CA PRO A 288 11.10 -5.10 16.36
C PRO A 288 10.47 -6.43 15.92
N ARG A 289 9.76 -6.41 14.79
CA ARG A 289 9.25 -7.65 14.20
C ARG A 289 10.41 -8.49 13.68
N LYS A 290 10.37 -9.79 13.93
CA LYS A 290 11.33 -10.75 13.35
C LYS A 290 11.24 -10.67 11.83
N ARG A 291 12.33 -10.26 11.17
CA ARG A 291 12.40 -10.02 9.70
C ARG A 291 12.88 -11.24 8.94
N HIS A 292 13.43 -12.24 9.63
CA HIS A 292 14.01 -13.42 9.02
C HIS A 292 13.04 -14.60 9.10
N ILE A 293 13.06 -15.43 8.06
CA ILE A 293 12.36 -16.70 7.98
C ILE A 293 13.41 -17.74 7.59
N VAL A 294 13.48 -18.84 8.31
CA VAL A 294 14.28 -20.01 7.97
C VAL A 294 13.32 -21.11 7.53
N LEU A 295 13.51 -21.63 6.33
CA LEU A 295 12.77 -22.77 5.80
C LEU A 295 13.65 -24.00 5.86
N ALA A 296 13.40 -24.88 6.83
CA ALA A 296 14.09 -26.14 7.00
C ALA A 296 13.30 -27.31 6.35
N GLY A 297 14.01 -28.30 5.86
CA GLY A 297 13.39 -29.50 5.28
C GLY A 297 14.44 -30.39 4.61
N GLY A 298 14.13 -31.67 4.45
CA GLY A 298 14.99 -32.65 3.78
C GLY A 298 15.26 -32.36 2.30
N PRO A 299 16.21 -33.07 1.69
CA PRO A 299 16.41 -33.04 0.24
C PRO A 299 15.13 -33.39 -0.51
N GLY A 300 14.91 -32.79 -1.69
CA GLY A 300 13.72 -33.07 -2.52
C GLY A 300 12.42 -32.41 -2.06
N ASN A 301 12.37 -31.76 -0.90
CA ASN A 301 11.14 -31.14 -0.37
C ASN A 301 10.76 -29.80 -1.05
N GLY A 302 11.27 -29.50 -2.23
CA GLY A 302 10.87 -28.35 -3.03
C GLY A 302 11.35 -26.99 -2.51
N LYS A 303 12.30 -26.92 -1.55
CA LYS A 303 12.82 -25.65 -1.01
C LYS A 303 13.34 -24.71 -2.09
N THR A 304 14.09 -25.23 -3.04
CA THR A 304 14.64 -24.45 -4.17
C THR A 304 13.53 -23.88 -5.04
N THR A 305 12.50 -24.66 -5.35
CA THR A 305 11.33 -24.22 -6.13
C THR A 305 10.56 -23.14 -5.37
N VAL A 306 10.35 -23.33 -4.07
CA VAL A 306 9.72 -22.32 -3.19
C VAL A 306 10.52 -21.02 -3.20
N SER A 307 11.84 -21.09 -3.03
CA SER A 307 12.71 -19.92 -3.02
C SER A 307 12.70 -19.16 -4.35
N LYS A 308 12.77 -19.89 -5.47
CA LYS A 308 12.67 -19.32 -6.83
C LYS A 308 11.32 -18.65 -7.05
N PHE A 309 10.21 -19.29 -6.68
CA PHE A 309 8.88 -18.75 -6.90
C PHE A 309 8.61 -17.53 -6.00
N LEU A 310 9.05 -17.51 -4.75
CA LEU A 310 8.94 -16.34 -3.89
C LEU A 310 9.66 -15.11 -4.48
N VAL A 311 10.88 -15.28 -4.97
CA VAL A 311 11.61 -14.20 -5.64
C VAL A 311 10.89 -13.76 -6.92
N HIS A 312 10.37 -14.72 -7.69
CA HIS A 312 9.61 -14.45 -8.91
C HIS A 312 8.33 -13.64 -8.62
N ILE A 313 7.59 -13.98 -7.56
CA ILE A 313 6.41 -13.21 -7.11
C ILE A 313 6.78 -11.74 -6.82
N TYR A 314 7.86 -11.50 -6.08
CA TYR A 314 8.30 -10.14 -5.76
C TYR A 314 8.84 -9.39 -6.98
N ARG A 315 9.46 -10.08 -7.96
CA ARG A 315 9.83 -9.49 -9.25
C ARG A 315 8.60 -9.09 -10.05
N ALA A 316 7.61 -9.96 -10.14
CA ALA A 316 6.34 -9.67 -10.81
C ALA A 316 5.63 -8.48 -10.15
N ALA A 317 5.56 -8.46 -8.80
CA ALA A 317 5.00 -7.35 -8.04
C ALA A 317 5.77 -6.03 -8.27
N PHE A 318 7.09 -6.09 -8.41
CA PHE A 318 7.92 -4.92 -8.65
C PHE A 318 7.56 -4.20 -9.95
N PHE A 319 7.22 -4.96 -11.00
CA PHE A 319 6.84 -4.41 -12.31
C PHE A 319 5.32 -4.29 -12.50
N GLU A 320 4.52 -4.71 -11.53
CA GLU A 320 3.06 -4.59 -11.62
C GLU A 320 2.63 -3.14 -11.85
N GLY A 321 1.83 -2.92 -12.89
CA GLY A 321 1.36 -1.59 -13.29
C GLY A 321 2.34 -0.76 -14.14
N SER A 322 3.58 -1.26 -14.38
CA SER A 322 4.57 -0.62 -15.26
C SER A 322 4.89 -1.41 -16.53
N ALA A 323 4.37 -2.64 -16.65
CA ALA A 323 4.56 -3.45 -17.84
C ALA A 323 3.63 -2.98 -18.97
N GLU A 324 4.18 -2.86 -20.17
CA GLU A 324 3.41 -2.52 -21.37
C GLU A 324 2.52 -3.70 -21.76
N PRO A 325 1.23 -3.46 -22.09
CA PRO A 325 0.32 -4.50 -22.56
C PRO A 325 0.90 -5.24 -23.78
N GLY A 326 0.67 -6.56 -23.85
CA GLY A 326 1.15 -7.40 -24.97
C GLY A 326 2.62 -7.79 -24.89
N THR A 327 3.34 -7.38 -23.87
CA THR A 327 4.73 -7.83 -23.67
C THR A 327 4.81 -9.13 -22.90
N GLN A 328 5.89 -9.91 -23.14
CA GLN A 328 6.18 -11.13 -22.37
C GLN A 328 6.18 -10.86 -20.84
N GLN A 329 6.65 -9.70 -20.44
CA GLN A 329 6.63 -9.28 -19.04
C GLN A 329 5.20 -9.17 -18.49
N ALA A 330 4.29 -8.54 -19.24
CA ALA A 330 2.89 -8.42 -18.85
C ALA A 330 2.22 -9.80 -18.72
N GLU A 331 2.52 -10.71 -19.65
CA GLU A 331 2.04 -12.09 -19.60
C GLU A 331 2.52 -12.84 -18.36
N ILE A 332 3.81 -12.72 -18.02
CA ILE A 332 4.39 -13.32 -16.82
C ILE A 332 3.69 -12.80 -15.56
N ILE A 333 3.50 -11.48 -15.46
CA ILE A 333 2.83 -10.86 -14.32
C ILE A 333 1.38 -11.35 -14.20
N ALA A 334 0.66 -11.43 -15.32
CA ALA A 334 -0.71 -11.92 -15.36
C ALA A 334 -0.80 -13.38 -14.92
N LYS A 335 0.07 -14.26 -15.43
CA LYS A 335 0.16 -15.67 -15.02
C LYS A 335 0.51 -15.83 -13.56
N THR A 336 1.48 -15.06 -13.06
CA THR A 336 1.87 -15.07 -11.64
C THR A 336 0.67 -14.71 -10.76
N ARG A 337 -0.10 -13.68 -11.14
CA ARG A 337 -1.32 -13.29 -10.43
C ARG A 337 -2.38 -14.40 -10.44
N GLN A 338 -2.59 -15.04 -11.60
CA GLN A 338 -3.52 -16.15 -11.73
C GLN A 338 -3.11 -17.35 -10.84
N THR A 339 -1.82 -17.66 -10.82
CA THR A 339 -1.30 -18.74 -9.95
C THR A 339 -1.47 -18.42 -8.48
N LEU A 340 -1.18 -17.18 -8.05
CA LEU A 340 -1.41 -16.76 -6.69
C LEU A 340 -2.89 -16.85 -6.31
N ALA A 341 -3.81 -16.45 -7.19
CA ALA A 341 -5.24 -16.59 -6.95
C ALA A 341 -5.65 -18.08 -6.75
N ARG A 342 -5.10 -18.99 -7.58
CA ARG A 342 -5.28 -20.45 -7.41
C ARG A 342 -4.77 -20.93 -6.05
N LEU A 343 -3.66 -20.39 -5.58
CA LEU A 343 -3.06 -20.71 -4.28
C LEU A 343 -3.71 -19.95 -3.11
N LYS A 344 -4.77 -19.18 -3.36
CA LYS A 344 -5.46 -18.32 -2.37
C LYS A 344 -4.53 -17.28 -1.73
N CYS A 345 -3.56 -16.80 -2.50
CA CYS A 345 -2.63 -15.74 -2.16
C CYS A 345 -2.89 -14.50 -3.03
N THR A 346 -2.39 -13.36 -2.59
CA THR A 346 -2.44 -12.10 -3.35
C THR A 346 -1.03 -11.65 -3.71
N MET A 347 -0.92 -10.87 -4.79
CA MET A 347 0.35 -10.20 -5.11
C MET A 347 0.77 -9.31 -3.94
N PRO A 348 2.08 -9.30 -3.57
CA PRO A 348 2.59 -8.40 -2.54
C PRO A 348 2.34 -6.94 -2.92
N MET A 349 1.81 -6.18 -1.98
CA MET A 349 1.55 -4.74 -2.17
C MET A 349 2.81 -3.91 -1.99
N ASN A 350 3.71 -4.34 -1.10
CA ASN A 350 4.96 -3.66 -0.87
C ASN A 350 5.98 -4.01 -1.96
N ARG A 351 6.52 -2.98 -2.60
CA ARG A 351 7.58 -3.12 -3.59
C ARG A 351 8.89 -3.37 -2.84
N ARG A 352 9.49 -4.53 -3.07
CA ARG A 352 10.81 -4.89 -2.54
C ARG A 352 11.74 -5.19 -3.71
N TRP A 353 13.01 -4.85 -3.56
CA TRP A 353 14.00 -5.33 -4.51
C TRP A 353 14.29 -6.81 -4.24
N PRO A 354 13.89 -7.72 -5.15
CA PRO A 354 14.03 -9.15 -4.91
C PRO A 354 15.39 -9.63 -5.40
N ILE A 355 16.13 -10.28 -4.52
CA ILE A 355 17.40 -10.93 -4.89
C ILE A 355 17.45 -12.35 -4.34
N ARG A 356 17.88 -13.29 -5.17
CA ARG A 356 18.17 -14.66 -4.78
C ARG A 356 19.67 -14.88 -4.87
N ILE A 357 20.25 -15.38 -3.81
CA ILE A 357 21.66 -15.74 -3.71
C ILE A 357 21.73 -17.25 -3.61
N ASP A 358 22.31 -17.86 -4.63
CA ASP A 358 22.65 -19.26 -4.65
C ASP A 358 23.92 -19.46 -3.84
N LEU A 359 23.82 -20.09 -2.69
CA LEU A 359 24.97 -20.24 -1.78
C LEU A 359 26.08 -21.11 -2.36
N PRO A 360 25.80 -22.24 -3.03
CA PRO A 360 26.83 -22.99 -3.78
C PRO A 360 27.56 -22.15 -4.80
N GLU A 361 26.86 -21.34 -5.60
CA GLU A 361 27.46 -20.45 -6.58
C GLU A 361 28.33 -19.37 -5.90
N TYR A 362 27.81 -18.76 -4.82
CA TYR A 362 28.54 -17.78 -4.03
C TYR A 362 29.87 -18.36 -3.51
N VAL A 363 29.87 -19.58 -3.00
CA VAL A 363 31.07 -20.27 -2.50
C VAL A 363 32.03 -20.59 -3.65
N ALA A 364 31.52 -21.12 -4.76
CA ALA A 364 32.32 -21.46 -5.94
C ALA A 364 33.03 -20.24 -6.57
N GLU A 365 32.41 -19.06 -6.48
CA GLU A 365 32.99 -17.80 -6.96
C GLU A 365 33.91 -17.11 -5.92
N GLY A 366 34.32 -17.81 -4.88
CA GLY A 366 35.25 -17.29 -3.88
C GLY A 366 34.61 -16.42 -2.80
N GLY A 367 33.30 -16.56 -2.56
CA GLY A 367 32.55 -15.77 -1.58
C GLY A 367 33.00 -15.95 -0.13
N LEU A 368 33.76 -17.02 0.18
CA LEU A 368 34.34 -17.27 1.51
C LEU A 368 35.80 -16.79 1.66
N SER A 369 36.37 -16.14 0.64
CA SER A 369 37.74 -15.58 0.76
C SER A 369 37.72 -14.37 1.72
N GLU A 370 38.87 -14.10 2.35
CA GLU A 370 39.04 -13.03 3.37
C GLU A 370 38.63 -11.64 2.83
N ASP A 371 38.86 -11.38 1.55
CA ASP A 371 38.54 -10.12 0.89
C ASP A 371 37.12 -10.07 0.32
N SER A 372 36.35 -11.15 0.40
CA SER A 372 35.01 -11.23 -0.18
C SER A 372 33.94 -10.98 0.88
N THR A 373 32.95 -10.18 0.51
CA THR A 373 31.73 -10.03 1.28
C THR A 373 30.53 -10.31 0.40
N MET A 374 29.45 -10.81 0.99
CA MET A 374 28.19 -11.03 0.25
C MET A 374 27.74 -9.77 -0.46
N LEU A 375 27.96 -8.62 0.14
CA LEU A 375 27.63 -7.33 -0.45
C LEU A 375 28.48 -7.03 -1.71
N ARG A 376 29.77 -7.37 -1.68
CA ARG A 376 30.63 -7.27 -2.87
C ARG A 376 30.19 -8.20 -3.99
N TRP A 377 29.83 -9.43 -3.65
CA TRP A 377 29.33 -10.40 -4.61
C TRP A 377 28.02 -9.94 -5.27
N ILE A 378 27.06 -9.48 -4.47
CA ILE A 378 25.80 -8.89 -5.00
C ILE A 378 26.12 -7.70 -5.91
N SER A 379 27.00 -6.81 -5.47
CA SER A 379 27.43 -5.63 -6.23
C SER A 379 28.02 -6.02 -7.58
N LYS A 380 28.88 -7.05 -7.62
CA LYS A 380 29.43 -7.62 -8.85
C LYS A 380 28.33 -8.17 -9.75
N LYS A 381 27.45 -9.04 -9.24
CA LYS A 381 26.33 -9.65 -10.01
C LYS A 381 25.39 -8.60 -10.63
N VAL A 382 25.13 -7.51 -9.91
CA VAL A 382 24.34 -6.40 -10.44
C VAL A 382 25.14 -5.67 -11.52
N SER A 383 26.42 -5.41 -11.28
CA SER A 383 27.30 -4.70 -12.23
C SER A 383 27.52 -5.48 -13.53
N ASP A 384 27.71 -6.79 -13.46
CA ASP A 384 27.94 -7.66 -14.62
C ASP A 384 26.79 -7.66 -15.63
N ARG A 385 25.62 -7.20 -15.22
CA ARG A 385 24.42 -7.09 -16.08
C ARG A 385 24.12 -5.66 -16.52
N LEU A 386 24.96 -4.69 -16.15
CA LEU A 386 24.89 -3.33 -16.68
C LEU A 386 25.66 -3.24 -17.98
N ASP A 387 25.16 -2.45 -18.92
CA ASP A 387 25.88 -2.20 -20.21
C ASP A 387 27.13 -1.33 -19.97
N SER A 388 27.13 -0.53 -18.90
CA SER A 388 28.28 0.29 -18.48
C SER A 388 28.21 0.60 -16.99
N GLY A 389 29.37 0.79 -16.36
CA GLY A 389 29.50 1.21 -14.98
C GLY A 389 29.52 0.07 -13.94
N THR A 390 29.83 0.43 -12.71
CA THR A 390 29.96 -0.50 -11.58
C THR A 390 29.21 0.02 -10.36
N VAL A 391 28.37 -0.81 -9.79
CA VAL A 391 27.72 -0.51 -8.52
C VAL A 391 28.71 -0.74 -7.38
N MET A 392 28.98 0.28 -6.59
CA MET A 392 29.93 0.16 -5.47
C MET A 392 29.23 -0.52 -4.26
N PRO A 393 29.92 -1.41 -3.52
CA PRO A 393 29.34 -2.07 -2.35
C PRO A 393 28.81 -1.11 -1.28
N ARG A 394 29.46 0.03 -1.07
CA ARG A 394 29.00 1.05 -0.13
C ARG A 394 27.69 1.70 -0.57
N ALA A 395 27.53 1.95 -1.86
CA ALA A 395 26.27 2.47 -2.40
C ALA A 395 25.14 1.47 -2.24
N LEU A 396 25.43 0.19 -2.49
CA LEU A 396 24.47 -0.90 -2.27
C LEU A 396 24.07 -1.03 -0.80
N ASP A 397 25.00 -0.95 0.14
CA ASP A 397 24.74 -0.96 1.58
C ASP A 397 23.82 0.19 2.00
N SER A 398 24.12 1.40 1.55
CA SER A 398 23.30 2.57 1.84
C SER A 398 21.88 2.42 1.30
N TRP A 399 21.75 1.89 0.10
CA TRP A 399 20.46 1.60 -0.52
C TRP A 399 19.67 0.51 0.23
N MET A 400 20.33 -0.59 0.61
CA MET A 400 19.72 -1.66 1.42
C MET A 400 19.21 -1.19 2.77
N LYS A 401 19.79 -0.15 3.35
CA LYS A 401 19.33 0.47 4.60
C LYS A 401 18.10 1.34 4.42
N GLN A 402 17.92 1.92 3.25
CA GLN A 402 16.83 2.88 2.99
C GLN A 402 15.62 2.26 2.30
N TRP A 403 15.81 1.16 1.56
CA TRP A 403 14.76 0.54 0.75
C TRP A 403 14.48 -0.89 1.21
N PRO A 404 13.23 -1.35 1.10
CA PRO A 404 12.90 -2.71 1.45
C PRO A 404 13.43 -3.70 0.41
N TRP A 405 14.13 -4.71 0.90
CA TRP A 405 14.64 -5.83 0.12
C TRP A 405 13.93 -7.12 0.45
N PHE A 406 13.90 -8.01 -0.51
CA PHE A 406 13.54 -9.41 -0.32
C PHE A 406 14.72 -10.27 -0.72
N VAL A 407 15.51 -10.66 0.27
CA VAL A 407 16.73 -11.44 0.07
C VAL A 407 16.43 -12.89 0.40
N VAL A 408 16.73 -13.77 -0.53
CA VAL A 408 16.62 -15.23 -0.35
C VAL A 408 18.01 -15.84 -0.51
N LEU A 409 18.44 -16.56 0.53
CA LEU A 409 19.63 -17.37 0.52
C LEU A 409 19.22 -18.84 0.32
N ALA A 410 19.71 -19.52 -0.73
CA ALA A 410 19.27 -20.86 -1.10
C ALA A 410 20.43 -21.74 -1.55
#